data_899c2b1aeeb43f8d7277184d519c401d
#
_entry.id   899c2b1aeeb43f8d7277184d519c401d
#
_cell.length_a   1.000
_cell.length_b   1.000
_cell.length_c   1.000
_cell.angle_alpha   90.00
_cell.angle_beta   90.00
_cell.angle_gamma   90.00
#
_symmetry.space_group_name_H-M   'P 1'
#
loop_
_entity.id
_entity.type
_entity.pdbx_description
1 polymer ?
#
loop_
_entity_poly.entity_id
_entity_poly.type
_entity_poly.pdbx_seq_one_letter_code
_entity_poly.pdbx_strand_id
1 'polypeptide(L)'
;LERKGEPTLLVTTQGFRDALRIAYQNRPRLFDRHIVLPELLYSDVIEAHERVGAHGDVLLPLDEAQLRSQLLAAHARGLRSVAIVFLHGYRYTDHESRAASLAHEIGFTQVSTSHQTSPLMKLVSRGDTTVVDAYLSPILRRYVDQVSSEMHTLFRGRTRSSPVRREALSAWRARLTWLLLKGRKGMKSLC
;
A
#
# COMPACT_ATOMS: atom_id res chain seq x y z
N LEU A 1 6.19 14.35 13.23
CA LEU A 1 6.22 13.68 11.93
C LEU A 1 5.73 14.64 10.86
N GLU A 2 6.58 14.95 9.89
CA GLU A 2 6.22 15.76 8.73
C GLU A 2 5.24 14.97 7.85
N ARG A 3 3.97 15.25 7.89
CA ARG A 3 2.94 14.56 7.10
C ARG A 3 3.02 14.93 5.61
N LYS A 4 4.13 14.61 4.97
CA LYS A 4 4.41 14.90 3.55
C LYS A 4 4.28 13.67 2.64
N GLY A 5 3.42 12.70 3.02
CA GLY A 5 3.15 11.52 2.23
C GLY A 5 2.36 11.78 0.96
N GLU A 6 2.25 10.77 0.11
CA GLU A 6 1.43 10.84 -1.10
C GLU A 6 -0.07 10.78 -0.74
N PRO A 7 -0.93 11.68 -1.26
CA PRO A 7 -2.37 11.57 -1.07
C PRO A 7 -2.87 10.19 -1.49
N THR A 8 -3.45 9.48 -0.54
CA THR A 8 -3.78 8.05 -0.69
C THR A 8 -5.28 7.84 -0.70
N LEU A 9 -5.76 7.01 -1.62
CA LEU A 9 -7.10 6.49 -1.68
C LEU A 9 -7.19 5.18 -0.90
N LEU A 10 -8.20 5.02 -0.07
CA LEU A 10 -8.54 3.74 0.54
C LEU A 10 -9.68 3.08 -0.23
N VAL A 11 -9.51 1.83 -0.63
CA VAL A 11 -10.57 0.99 -1.20
C VAL A 11 -10.88 -0.14 -0.22
N THR A 12 -12.12 -0.23 0.22
CA THR A 12 -12.54 -1.23 1.20
C THR A 12 -13.85 -1.90 0.78
N THR A 13 -14.20 -3.02 1.43
CA THR A 13 -15.48 -3.70 1.24
C THR A 13 -16.65 -2.80 1.63
N GLN A 14 -17.73 -2.84 0.89
CA GLN A 14 -18.96 -2.08 1.19
C GLN A 14 -19.45 -2.33 2.61
N GLY A 15 -19.80 -1.25 3.33
CA GLY A 15 -20.20 -1.23 4.74
C GLY A 15 -19.04 -1.11 5.72
N PHE A 16 -17.79 -0.97 5.25
CA PHE A 16 -16.60 -0.82 6.09
C PHE A 16 -15.85 0.51 5.89
N ARG A 17 -16.54 1.51 5.34
CA ARG A 17 -15.98 2.85 5.07
C ARG A 17 -15.27 3.44 6.28
N ASP A 18 -15.87 3.34 7.43
CA ASP A 18 -15.40 3.95 8.67
C ASP A 18 -14.59 3.00 9.56
N ALA A 19 -14.32 1.78 9.09
CA ALA A 19 -13.64 0.76 9.91
C ALA A 19 -12.26 1.24 10.42
N LEU A 20 -11.44 1.85 9.57
CA LEU A 20 -10.14 2.39 9.97
C LEU A 20 -10.26 3.70 10.77
N ARG A 21 -11.32 4.48 10.56
CA ARG A 21 -11.58 5.69 11.31
C ARG A 21 -12.00 5.40 12.75
N ILE A 22 -12.88 4.41 12.93
CA ILE A 22 -13.32 3.94 14.26
C ILE A 22 -12.18 3.21 14.95
N ALA A 23 -11.39 2.46 14.20
CA ALA A 23 -10.25 1.68 14.67
C ALA A 23 -10.61 0.83 15.91
N TYR A 24 -9.78 0.86 16.93
CA TYR A 24 -10.00 0.15 18.21
C TYR A 24 -10.69 1.02 19.27
N GLN A 25 -11.21 2.18 18.89
CA GLN A 25 -11.82 3.14 19.81
C GLN A 25 -10.89 3.56 20.99
N ASN A 26 -9.59 3.62 20.72
CA ASN A 26 -8.62 4.08 21.70
C ASN A 26 -8.88 5.55 22.03
N ARG A 27 -9.30 5.79 23.28
CA ARG A 27 -9.51 7.14 23.79
C ARG A 27 -8.25 7.56 24.56
N PRO A 28 -7.59 8.67 24.18
CA PRO A 28 -6.45 9.18 24.94
C PRO A 28 -6.82 9.50 26.40
N ARG A 29 -8.07 9.92 26.60
CA ARG A 29 -8.66 10.18 27.93
C ARG A 29 -10.03 9.52 28.01
N LEU A 30 -10.17 8.61 28.95
CA LEU A 30 -11.35 7.74 29.05
C LEU A 30 -12.67 8.50 29.29
N PHE A 31 -12.61 9.62 30.03
CA PHE A 31 -13.78 10.40 30.44
C PHE A 31 -13.98 11.71 29.69
N ASP A 32 -13.21 11.98 28.64
CA ASP A 32 -13.40 13.18 27.83
C ASP A 32 -14.73 13.12 27.08
N ARG A 33 -15.50 14.21 27.20
CA ARG A 33 -16.76 14.38 26.46
C ARG A 33 -16.51 14.68 24.99
N HIS A 34 -15.37 15.28 24.65
CA HIS A 34 -14.97 15.61 23.29
C HIS A 34 -13.82 14.68 22.85
N ILE A 35 -14.13 13.76 21.94
CA ILE A 35 -13.17 12.80 21.43
C ILE A 35 -12.53 13.39 20.17
N VAL A 36 -11.24 13.73 20.26
CA VAL A 36 -10.44 14.13 19.10
C VAL A 36 -9.87 12.86 18.47
N LEU A 37 -10.40 12.49 17.30
CA LEU A 37 -9.86 11.38 16.52
C LEU A 37 -8.53 11.77 15.87
N PRO A 38 -7.57 10.83 15.75
CA PRO A 38 -6.35 11.06 14.98
C PRO A 38 -6.69 11.43 13.54
N GLU A 39 -5.87 12.27 12.94
CA GLU A 39 -5.98 12.55 11.51
C GLU A 39 -5.63 11.30 10.70
N LEU A 40 -6.43 11.03 9.69
CA LEU A 40 -6.25 9.91 8.79
C LEU A 40 -5.10 10.16 7.80
N LEU A 41 -4.42 9.10 7.38
CA LEU A 41 -3.36 9.19 6.37
C LEU A 41 -3.92 9.10 4.94
N TYR A 42 -5.12 8.55 4.78
CA TYR A 42 -5.81 8.52 3.48
C TYR A 42 -6.69 9.76 3.30
N SER A 43 -6.80 10.22 2.06
CA SER A 43 -7.54 11.45 1.71
C SER A 43 -8.99 11.17 1.33
N ASP A 44 -9.27 9.97 0.84
CA ASP A 44 -10.62 9.57 0.40
C ASP A 44 -10.82 8.06 0.54
N VAL A 45 -12.09 7.63 0.58
CA VAL A 45 -12.49 6.22 0.72
C VAL A 45 -13.51 5.84 -0.34
N ILE A 46 -13.24 4.74 -1.03
CA ILE A 46 -14.16 4.09 -1.96
C ILE A 46 -14.61 2.75 -1.36
N GLU A 47 -15.89 2.47 -1.45
CA GLU A 47 -16.47 1.18 -1.08
C GLU A 47 -16.68 0.33 -2.34
N ALA A 48 -15.98 -0.80 -2.40
CA ALA A 48 -16.17 -1.79 -3.45
C ALA A 48 -17.39 -2.65 -3.15
N HIS A 49 -18.26 -2.80 -4.14
CA HIS A 49 -19.41 -3.69 -4.06
C HIS A 49 -18.92 -5.13 -4.25
N GLU A 50 -18.52 -5.75 -3.15
CA GLU A 50 -18.00 -7.10 -3.09
C GLU A 50 -18.21 -7.71 -1.70
N ARG A 51 -18.30 -9.03 -1.59
CA ARG A 51 -18.29 -9.73 -0.31
C ARG A 51 -17.83 -11.15 -0.47
N VAL A 52 -16.76 -11.50 0.27
CA VAL A 52 -16.33 -12.88 0.46
C VAL A 52 -16.64 -13.30 1.89
N GLY A 53 -17.21 -14.49 2.07
CA GLY A 53 -17.51 -15.06 3.38
C GLY A 53 -16.26 -15.61 4.07
N ALA A 54 -16.41 -15.95 5.35
CA ALA A 54 -15.31 -16.48 6.18
C ALA A 54 -14.77 -17.83 5.69
N HIS A 55 -15.56 -18.60 4.96
CA HIS A 55 -15.19 -19.90 4.38
C HIS A 55 -14.72 -19.82 2.92
N GLY A 56 -14.72 -18.62 2.33
CA GLY A 56 -14.30 -18.39 0.95
C GLY A 56 -15.44 -18.32 -0.04
N ASP A 57 -16.68 -18.43 0.42
CA ASP A 57 -17.85 -18.31 -0.43
C ASP A 57 -17.94 -16.88 -0.97
N VAL A 58 -18.06 -16.73 -2.27
CA VAL A 58 -18.31 -15.43 -2.89
C VAL A 58 -19.79 -15.10 -2.73
N LEU A 59 -20.12 -14.36 -1.66
CA LEU A 59 -21.50 -13.91 -1.38
C LEU A 59 -21.93 -12.82 -2.36
N LEU A 60 -21.00 -11.96 -2.76
CA LEU A 60 -21.19 -10.90 -3.71
C LEU A 60 -19.94 -10.77 -4.57
N PRO A 61 -20.01 -11.01 -5.89
CA PRO A 61 -18.86 -10.84 -6.77
C PRO A 61 -18.45 -9.36 -6.84
N LEU A 62 -17.17 -9.12 -7.11
CA LEU A 62 -16.65 -7.77 -7.27
C LEU A 62 -17.28 -7.10 -8.50
N ASP A 63 -17.95 -5.97 -8.30
CA ASP A 63 -18.42 -5.11 -9.38
C ASP A 63 -17.25 -4.25 -9.91
N GLU A 64 -16.58 -4.81 -10.92
CA GLU A 64 -15.42 -4.14 -11.54
C GLU A 64 -15.80 -2.88 -12.30
N ALA A 65 -17.01 -2.81 -12.86
CA ALA A 65 -17.46 -1.66 -13.64
C ALA A 65 -17.66 -0.44 -12.73
N GLN A 66 -18.35 -0.65 -11.60
CA GLN A 66 -18.53 0.38 -10.57
C GLN A 66 -17.18 0.81 -9.99
N LEU A 67 -16.35 -0.15 -9.60
CA LEU A 67 -15.03 0.14 -9.02
C LEU A 67 -14.15 0.92 -10.00
N ARG A 68 -14.11 0.52 -11.28
CA ARG A 68 -13.36 1.22 -12.33
C ARG A 68 -13.81 2.68 -12.47
N SER A 69 -15.12 2.93 -12.49
CA SER A 69 -15.67 4.29 -12.58
C SER A 69 -15.23 5.16 -11.39
N GLN A 70 -15.30 4.62 -10.18
CA GLN A 70 -14.91 5.31 -8.94
C GLN A 70 -13.39 5.56 -8.89
N LEU A 71 -12.56 4.60 -9.30
CA LEU A 71 -11.11 4.75 -9.39
C LEU A 71 -10.72 5.80 -10.42
N LEU A 72 -11.36 5.84 -11.59
CA LEU A 72 -11.13 6.89 -12.61
C LEU A 72 -11.46 8.27 -12.07
N ALA A 73 -12.58 8.42 -11.36
CA ALA A 73 -12.96 9.69 -10.73
C ALA A 73 -11.94 10.12 -9.67
N ALA A 74 -11.42 9.19 -8.87
CA ALA A 74 -10.39 9.48 -7.88
C ALA A 74 -9.05 9.86 -8.55
N HIS A 75 -8.66 9.15 -9.61
CA HIS A 75 -7.45 9.46 -10.38
C HIS A 75 -7.54 10.84 -11.05
N ALA A 76 -8.71 11.22 -11.58
CA ALA A 76 -8.95 12.55 -12.15
C ALA A 76 -8.82 13.67 -11.12
N ARG A 77 -9.13 13.41 -9.83
CA ARG A 77 -8.90 14.35 -8.71
C ARG A 77 -7.43 14.47 -8.29
N GLY A 78 -6.53 13.75 -8.93
CA GLY A 78 -5.10 13.81 -8.66
C GLY A 78 -4.57 12.76 -7.68
N LEU A 79 -5.38 11.83 -7.20
CA LEU A 79 -4.89 10.72 -6.36
C LEU A 79 -4.07 9.74 -7.19
N ARG A 80 -2.87 9.41 -6.71
CA ARG A 80 -1.92 8.53 -7.43
C ARG A 80 -1.54 7.30 -6.63
N SER A 81 -1.88 7.26 -5.35
CA SER A 81 -1.63 6.15 -4.45
C SER A 81 -2.94 5.53 -3.99
N VAL A 82 -3.01 4.19 -3.96
CA VAL A 82 -4.19 3.46 -3.52
C VAL A 82 -3.82 2.31 -2.57
N ALA A 83 -4.58 2.21 -1.48
CA ALA A 83 -4.54 1.10 -0.53
C ALA A 83 -5.82 0.27 -0.69
N ILE A 84 -5.72 -1.02 -0.96
CA ILE A 84 -6.85 -1.93 -1.16
C ILE A 84 -6.91 -2.90 0.02
N VAL A 85 -8.04 -2.89 0.73
CA VAL A 85 -8.22 -3.64 1.99
C VAL A 85 -9.62 -4.24 2.03
N PHE A 86 -9.77 -5.51 1.65
CA PHE A 86 -11.05 -6.20 1.71
C PHE A 86 -11.19 -7.09 2.95
N LEU A 87 -12.41 -7.35 3.36
CA LEU A 87 -12.72 -7.97 4.67
C LEU A 87 -11.93 -9.26 4.92
N HIS A 88 -11.94 -10.21 4.00
CA HIS A 88 -11.23 -11.49 4.08
C HIS A 88 -10.04 -11.59 3.10
N GLY A 89 -9.53 -10.44 2.62
CA GLY A 89 -8.41 -10.36 1.67
C GLY A 89 -7.11 -11.01 2.15
N TYR A 90 -6.92 -11.16 3.46
CA TYR A 90 -5.76 -11.86 4.01
C TYR A 90 -5.67 -13.35 3.60
N ARG A 91 -6.80 -13.98 3.31
CA ARG A 91 -6.90 -15.39 2.96
C ARG A 91 -7.39 -15.61 1.52
N TYR A 92 -8.39 -14.83 1.08
CA TYR A 92 -9.00 -14.92 -0.23
C TYR A 92 -8.63 -13.66 -1.03
N THR A 93 -7.58 -13.79 -1.84
CA THR A 93 -6.87 -12.64 -2.44
C THR A 93 -7.40 -12.22 -3.80
N ASP A 94 -8.31 -12.98 -4.40
CA ASP A 94 -8.73 -12.79 -5.79
C ASP A 94 -9.35 -11.41 -6.05
N HIS A 95 -10.28 -10.97 -5.20
CA HIS A 95 -10.93 -9.67 -5.34
C HIS A 95 -9.92 -8.51 -5.18
N GLU A 96 -8.99 -8.60 -4.19
CA GLU A 96 -7.93 -7.59 -4.04
C GLU A 96 -6.99 -7.55 -5.25
N SER A 97 -6.66 -8.72 -5.80
CA SER A 97 -5.78 -8.83 -6.97
C SER A 97 -6.43 -8.24 -8.23
N ARG A 98 -7.72 -8.49 -8.43
CA ARG A 98 -8.49 -7.90 -9.54
C ARG A 98 -8.61 -6.40 -9.38
N ALA A 99 -8.94 -5.91 -8.19
CA ALA A 99 -9.00 -4.48 -7.90
C ALA A 99 -7.63 -3.79 -8.09
N ALA A 100 -6.54 -4.46 -7.73
CA ALA A 100 -5.18 -3.96 -7.98
C ALA A 100 -4.85 -3.88 -9.46
N SER A 101 -5.25 -4.87 -10.26
CA SER A 101 -5.06 -4.86 -11.71
C SER A 101 -5.80 -3.68 -12.35
N LEU A 102 -7.05 -3.43 -11.95
CA LEU A 102 -7.82 -2.27 -12.42
C LEU A 102 -7.14 -0.94 -12.06
N ALA A 103 -6.61 -0.82 -10.84
CA ALA A 103 -5.89 0.38 -10.42
C ALA A 103 -4.61 0.61 -11.23
N HIS A 104 -3.86 -0.44 -11.53
CA HIS A 104 -2.67 -0.37 -12.39
C HIS A 104 -3.02 0.03 -13.83
N GLU A 105 -4.09 -0.52 -14.42
CA GLU A 105 -4.56 -0.16 -15.75
C GLU A 105 -4.96 1.32 -15.85
N ILE A 106 -5.56 1.89 -14.79
CA ILE A 106 -5.96 3.29 -14.74
C ILE A 106 -4.74 4.22 -14.62
N GLY A 107 -3.61 3.72 -14.12
CA GLY A 107 -2.36 4.48 -14.01
C GLY A 107 -2.02 4.97 -12.60
N PHE A 108 -2.54 4.34 -11.55
CA PHE A 108 -2.06 4.60 -10.20
C PHE A 108 -0.58 4.20 -10.07
N THR A 109 0.25 5.11 -9.57
CA THR A 109 1.70 4.91 -9.45
C THR A 109 2.07 4.01 -8.28
N GLN A 110 1.25 4.01 -7.23
CA GLN A 110 1.39 3.14 -6.07
C GLN A 110 0.08 2.40 -5.82
N VAL A 111 0.15 1.08 -5.82
CA VAL A 111 -0.97 0.19 -5.48
C VAL A 111 -0.48 -0.75 -4.38
N SER A 112 -1.08 -0.63 -3.20
CA SER A 112 -0.77 -1.48 -2.04
C SER A 112 -1.98 -2.34 -1.71
N THR A 113 -1.83 -3.66 -1.77
CA THR A 113 -2.87 -4.63 -1.40
C THR A 113 -2.60 -5.19 -0.02
N SER A 114 -3.66 -5.40 0.76
CA SER A 114 -3.53 -5.80 2.16
C SER A 114 -2.89 -7.19 2.32
N HIS A 115 -3.17 -8.12 1.42
CA HIS A 115 -2.60 -9.47 1.46
C HIS A 115 -1.10 -9.51 1.12
N GLN A 116 -0.58 -8.53 0.37
CA GLN A 116 0.85 -8.45 0.06
C GLN A 116 1.63 -7.69 1.12
N THR A 117 1.03 -6.64 1.66
CA THR A 117 1.68 -5.75 2.64
C THR A 117 1.73 -6.39 4.02
N SER A 118 0.59 -6.89 4.51
CA SER A 118 0.47 -7.45 5.85
C SER A 118 -0.73 -8.42 5.91
N PRO A 119 -0.53 -9.74 5.70
CA PRO A 119 -1.62 -10.71 5.64
C PRO A 119 -2.18 -11.06 7.04
N LEU A 120 -2.47 -10.06 7.86
CA LEU A 120 -3.07 -10.24 9.18
C LEU A 120 -4.58 -10.42 9.08
N MET A 121 -5.15 -11.26 9.94
CA MET A 121 -6.59 -11.49 10.00
C MET A 121 -7.38 -10.22 10.37
N LYS A 122 -6.86 -9.43 11.32
CA LYS A 122 -7.54 -8.24 11.82
C LYS A 122 -7.56 -7.12 10.77
N LEU A 123 -8.77 -6.75 10.34
CA LEU A 123 -9.00 -5.76 9.28
C LEU A 123 -8.32 -4.41 9.59
N VAL A 124 -8.48 -3.90 10.80
CA VAL A 124 -7.97 -2.57 11.17
C VAL A 124 -6.45 -2.51 11.10
N SER A 125 -5.72 -3.39 11.80
CA SER A 125 -4.25 -3.39 11.76
C SER A 125 -3.69 -3.68 10.39
N ARG A 126 -4.34 -4.56 9.60
CA ARG A 126 -3.96 -4.82 8.22
C ARG A 126 -4.17 -3.58 7.35
N GLY A 127 -5.32 -2.93 7.51
CA GLY A 127 -5.67 -1.72 6.79
C GLY A 127 -4.72 -0.56 7.10
N ASP A 128 -4.44 -0.31 8.37
CA ASP A 128 -3.51 0.73 8.80
C ASP A 128 -2.12 0.53 8.18
N THR A 129 -1.59 -0.70 8.24
CA THR A 129 -0.30 -1.03 7.64
C THR A 129 -0.31 -0.82 6.12
N THR A 130 -1.39 -1.21 5.44
CA THR A 130 -1.52 -1.04 3.99
C THR A 130 -1.62 0.43 3.59
N VAL A 131 -2.36 1.23 4.36
CA VAL A 131 -2.45 2.68 4.14
C VAL A 131 -1.09 3.34 4.36
N VAL A 132 -0.35 2.97 5.42
CA VAL A 132 1.00 3.49 5.67
C VAL A 132 1.94 3.13 4.53
N ASP A 133 1.90 1.91 4.02
CA ASP A 133 2.70 1.49 2.87
C ASP A 133 2.37 2.32 1.62
N ALA A 134 1.08 2.48 1.29
CA ALA A 134 0.65 3.28 0.16
C ALA A 134 1.06 4.76 0.28
N TYR A 135 1.02 5.31 1.50
CA TYR A 135 1.36 6.70 1.80
C TYR A 135 2.86 6.98 1.74
N LEU A 136 3.72 6.06 2.23
CA LEU A 136 5.16 6.28 2.38
C LEU A 136 6.00 5.74 1.22
N SER A 137 5.59 4.64 0.58
CA SER A 137 6.39 3.96 -0.44
C SER A 137 6.80 4.86 -1.62
N PRO A 138 5.94 5.77 -2.14
CA PRO A 138 6.36 6.69 -3.21
C PRO A 138 7.49 7.63 -2.80
N ILE A 139 7.47 8.13 -1.56
CA ILE A 139 8.49 9.04 -1.03
C ILE A 139 9.80 8.29 -0.82
N LEU A 140 9.73 7.10 -0.22
CA LEU A 140 10.91 6.28 0.02
C LEU A 140 11.60 5.90 -1.29
N ARG A 141 10.84 5.60 -2.34
CA ARG A 141 11.43 5.33 -3.67
C ARG A 141 12.14 6.56 -4.22
N ARG A 142 11.50 7.74 -4.20
CA ARG A 142 12.13 8.99 -4.64
C ARG A 142 13.42 9.28 -3.87
N TYR A 143 13.42 9.08 -2.56
CA TYR A 143 14.62 9.25 -1.74
C TYR A 143 15.72 8.27 -2.12
N VAL A 144 15.42 6.99 -2.28
CA VAL A 144 16.39 5.97 -2.69
C VAL A 144 16.96 6.27 -4.07
N ASP A 145 16.11 6.70 -5.01
CA ASP A 145 16.54 7.05 -6.38
C ASP A 145 17.46 8.29 -6.35
N GLN A 146 17.15 9.30 -5.54
CA GLN A 146 17.97 10.48 -5.37
C GLN A 146 19.35 10.11 -4.80
N VAL A 147 19.40 9.39 -3.69
CA VAL A 147 20.66 8.94 -3.07
C VAL A 147 21.46 8.07 -4.05
N SER A 148 20.80 7.18 -4.77
CA SER A 148 21.47 6.33 -5.76
C SER A 148 22.08 7.16 -6.90
N SER A 149 21.38 8.20 -7.39
CA SER A 149 21.88 9.07 -8.44
C SER A 149 23.06 9.93 -7.99
N GLU A 150 23.00 10.48 -6.77
CA GLU A 150 24.07 11.26 -6.19
C GLU A 150 25.32 10.40 -5.96
N MET A 151 25.16 9.19 -5.41
CA MET A 151 26.26 8.23 -5.26
C MET A 151 26.86 7.86 -6.61
N HIS A 152 26.03 7.61 -7.64
CA HIS A 152 26.51 7.28 -8.97
C HIS A 152 27.33 8.44 -9.57
N THR A 153 26.92 9.68 -9.33
CA THR A 153 27.64 10.88 -9.79
C THR A 153 28.98 11.04 -9.08
N LEU A 154 29.01 10.88 -7.76
CA LEU A 154 30.24 10.96 -6.95
C LEU A 154 31.25 9.87 -7.32
N PHE A 155 30.80 8.66 -7.62
CA PHE A 155 31.65 7.55 -8.01
C PHE A 155 32.09 7.60 -9.48
N ARG A 156 31.31 8.20 -10.40
CA ARG A 156 31.67 8.37 -11.80
C ARG A 156 32.87 9.31 -12.00
N GLY A 157 33.00 10.31 -11.14
CA GLY A 157 34.16 11.23 -11.14
C GLY A 157 35.48 10.60 -10.61
N ARG A 158 35.39 9.47 -9.90
CA ARG A 158 36.56 8.87 -9.19
C ARG A 158 37.07 7.56 -9.80
N THR A 159 36.42 7.04 -10.85
CA THR A 159 36.78 5.74 -11.45
C THR A 159 37.27 5.86 -12.87
N ARG A 160 38.50 6.34 -13.05
CA ARG A 160 39.22 6.11 -14.31
C ARG A 160 40.09 4.83 -14.29
N SER A 161 39.96 3.94 -13.29
CA SER A 161 40.64 2.63 -13.31
C SER A 161 40.13 1.66 -12.26
N SER A 162 39.30 0.73 -12.60
CA SER A 162 39.39 -0.72 -12.33
C SER A 162 38.06 -1.45 -12.67
N PRO A 163 38.10 -2.59 -13.37
CA PRO A 163 36.90 -3.38 -13.75
C PRO A 163 36.22 -4.05 -12.56
N VAL A 164 36.88 -4.27 -11.44
CA VAL A 164 36.39 -4.97 -10.24
C VAL A 164 35.22 -4.22 -9.54
N ARG A 165 35.07 -2.91 -9.76
CA ARG A 165 34.01 -2.12 -9.10
C ARG A 165 32.66 -2.13 -9.85
N ARG A 166 32.61 -2.43 -11.13
CA ARG A 166 31.35 -2.52 -11.84
C ARG A 166 30.52 -3.73 -11.40
N GLU A 167 31.18 -4.84 -11.13
CA GLU A 167 30.53 -6.06 -10.63
C GLU A 167 30.03 -5.89 -9.17
N ALA A 168 30.77 -5.20 -8.32
CA ALA A 168 30.34 -4.93 -6.95
C ALA A 168 29.09 -4.04 -6.87
N LEU A 169 28.98 -3.02 -7.72
CA LEU A 169 27.82 -2.12 -7.78
C LEU A 169 26.59 -2.81 -8.38
N SER A 170 26.78 -3.68 -9.38
CA SER A 170 25.68 -4.48 -9.95
C SER A 170 25.21 -5.55 -8.97
N ALA A 171 26.10 -6.19 -8.24
CA ALA A 171 25.78 -7.16 -7.18
C ALA A 171 25.08 -6.48 -5.99
N TRP A 172 25.48 -5.25 -5.63
CA TRP A 172 24.84 -4.49 -4.56
C TRP A 172 23.43 -4.02 -4.95
N ARG A 173 23.25 -3.56 -6.18
CA ARG A 173 21.94 -3.18 -6.75
C ARG A 173 20.99 -4.39 -6.83
N ALA A 174 21.50 -5.55 -7.26
CA ALA A 174 20.76 -6.80 -7.27
C ALA A 174 20.40 -7.27 -5.84
N ARG A 175 21.29 -7.04 -4.87
CA ARG A 175 21.06 -7.40 -3.47
C ARG A 175 20.05 -6.47 -2.78
N LEU A 176 20.05 -5.17 -3.10
CA LEU A 176 19.07 -4.20 -2.57
C LEU A 176 17.68 -4.45 -3.16
N THR A 177 17.57 -4.66 -4.47
CA THR A 177 16.31 -5.08 -5.11
C THR A 177 15.84 -6.43 -4.61
N TRP A 178 16.76 -7.37 -4.35
CA TRP A 178 16.42 -8.66 -3.77
C TRP A 178 15.99 -8.57 -2.31
N LEU A 179 16.59 -7.69 -1.48
CA LEU A 179 16.16 -7.43 -0.10
C LEU A 179 14.79 -6.73 -0.06
N LEU A 180 14.55 -5.78 -0.94
CA LEU A 180 13.25 -5.11 -1.08
C LEU A 180 12.17 -6.07 -1.60
N LEU A 181 12.54 -7.03 -2.47
CA LEU A 181 11.65 -8.07 -2.98
C LEU A 181 11.49 -9.24 -2.00
N LYS A 182 12.51 -9.54 -1.18
CA LYS A 182 12.46 -10.65 -0.21
C LYS A 182 11.76 -10.26 1.08
N GLY A 183 11.77 -9.01 1.47
CA GLY A 183 10.85 -8.47 2.47
C GLY A 183 9.40 -8.69 2.07
N ARG A 184 9.12 -8.78 0.76
CA ARG A 184 7.82 -9.12 0.16
C ARG A 184 7.50 -10.61 0.09
N LYS A 185 8.49 -11.51 0.15
CA LYS A 185 8.31 -12.98 0.01
C LYS A 185 8.66 -13.80 1.25
N GLY A 186 9.25 -13.20 2.27
CA GLY A 186 9.84 -13.94 3.41
C GLY A 186 8.88 -14.36 4.51
N MET A 187 7.56 -14.16 4.36
CA MET A 187 6.57 -14.56 5.37
C MET A 187 5.66 -15.70 4.92
N LYS A 188 6.11 -16.54 3.97
CA LYS A 188 5.33 -17.71 3.50
C LYS A 188 5.77 -19.04 4.10
N SER A 189 6.61 -19.06 5.15
CA SER A 189 7.03 -20.33 5.76
C SER A 189 7.22 -20.15 7.26
N LEU A 190 6.13 -20.11 7.99
CA LEU A 190 6.02 -20.49 9.40
C LEU A 190 4.52 -20.60 9.74
N CYS A 191 3.94 -21.70 9.35
CA CYS A 191 2.82 -22.42 9.97
C CYS A 191 3.02 -23.88 9.69
#